data_2a4d6b439ff5015efdb3181b5843cfd9
#
_entry.id   2a4d6b439ff5015efdb3181b5843cfd9
#
_cell.length_a   1.000
_cell.length_b   1.000
_cell.length_c   1.000
_cell.angle_alpha   90.00
_cell.angle_beta   90.00
_cell.angle_gamma   90.00
#
_symmetry.space_group_name_H-M   'P 1'
#
loop_
_entity.id
_entity.type
_entity.pdbx_description
1 polymer ?
#
loop_
_entity_poly.entity_id
_entity_poly.type
_entity_poly.pdbx_seq_one_letter_code
_entity_poly.pdbx_strand_id
1 'polypeptide(L)'
;MGQRHDERPTSARRWFSLKKLGFFTIIYTVALLPGIGCSMTGSETTRGPLVGGPCEYRSYPGQAEIVSVAPLEASAVAAGERYDVKFRFISDGPVEEPLGKAALQRTFSLLPDREMPPDRAFIEKFDIRPGKRLGCTLKVITRGTCTPILFEFPALAPGDAAPR
;
A
#
# COMPACT_ATOMS: atom_id res chain seq x y z
N MET A 1 -40.65 43.73 -1.97
CA MET A 1 -41.65 42.82 -2.56
C MET A 1 -40.89 41.66 -3.20
N GLY A 2 -40.95 40.57 -2.72
CA GLY A 2 -41.50 39.28 -2.46
C GLY A 2 -40.36 38.38 -2.03
N GLN A 3 -40.25 37.86 -0.90
CA GLN A 3 -40.82 36.76 -0.12
C GLN A 3 -40.85 35.39 -0.83
N ARG A 4 -40.26 34.45 -0.03
CA ARG A 4 -40.59 33.02 0.19
C ARG A 4 -39.88 32.03 -0.77
N HIS A 5 -39.41 30.90 -0.36
CA HIS A 5 -39.69 29.85 0.64
C HIS A 5 -38.42 29.07 0.86
N ASP A 6 -37.92 28.80 1.96
CA ASP A 6 -38.14 27.85 3.06
C ASP A 6 -38.81 26.54 2.62
N GLU A 7 -38.01 25.50 2.53
CA GLU A 7 -38.45 24.11 2.72
C GLU A 7 -37.30 23.22 3.09
N ARG A 8 -37.25 22.85 4.37
CA ARG A 8 -36.60 21.63 4.85
C ARG A 8 -37.60 20.49 4.66
N PRO A 9 -37.12 19.28 4.45
CA PRO A 9 -37.76 18.13 5.08
C PRO A 9 -36.80 17.43 6.06
N THR A 10 -37.21 17.51 7.28
CA THR A 10 -36.99 16.52 8.33
C THR A 10 -37.70 15.23 8.01
N SER A 11 -37.17 14.15 8.49
CA SER A 11 -37.69 12.81 8.79
C SER A 11 -36.88 11.72 8.08
N ALA A 12 -36.56 10.60 8.66
CA ALA A 12 -37.18 9.89 9.74
C ALA A 12 -36.20 8.91 10.39
N ARG A 13 -36.23 8.90 11.70
CA ARG A 13 -35.76 7.80 12.54
C ARG A 13 -36.59 6.54 12.21
N ARG A 14 -35.95 5.41 12.01
CA ARG A 14 -36.53 4.09 12.28
C ARG A 14 -35.50 3.29 13.05
N TRP A 15 -35.74 3.27 14.15
CA TRP A 15 -35.96 2.39 15.29
C TRP A 15 -36.65 1.09 14.90
N PHE A 16 -35.95 -0.02 14.95
CA PHE A 16 -36.46 -1.38 15.13
C PHE A 16 -35.52 -2.04 16.11
N SER A 17 -35.87 -2.05 17.32
CA SER A 17 -36.80 -2.88 18.11
C SER A 17 -36.35 -4.33 18.23
N LEU A 18 -35.97 -4.60 19.49
CA LEU A 18 -35.72 -5.91 20.09
C LEU A 18 -36.88 -6.87 19.85
N LYS A 19 -36.59 -8.13 19.58
CA LYS A 19 -37.37 -9.31 20.08
C LYS A 19 -36.37 -10.45 20.20
N LYS A 20 -36.05 -10.79 21.43
CA LYS A 20 -36.66 -11.81 22.32
C LYS A 20 -36.24 -13.23 21.99
N LEU A 21 -35.53 -13.76 22.95
CA LEU A 21 -35.71 -15.06 23.64
C LEU A 21 -35.87 -16.32 22.78
N GLY A 22 -34.96 -17.21 22.99
CA GLY A 22 -35.10 -18.63 22.75
C GLY A 22 -34.15 -19.40 23.64
N PHE A 23 -34.59 -19.64 24.88
CA PHE A 23 -34.04 -20.63 25.78
C PHE A 23 -34.29 -22.01 25.17
N PHE A 24 -33.27 -22.79 24.93
CA PHE A 24 -33.39 -24.21 24.80
C PHE A 24 -32.28 -24.89 25.61
N THR A 25 -32.68 -25.25 26.80
CA THR A 25 -32.10 -26.28 27.64
C THR A 25 -32.33 -27.66 27.00
N ILE A 26 -31.32 -28.41 26.70
CA ILE A 26 -31.34 -29.86 26.50
C ILE A 26 -30.09 -30.42 27.15
N ILE A 27 -30.26 -30.85 28.40
CA ILE A 27 -30.25 -32.16 29.02
C ILE A 27 -29.14 -33.12 28.54
N TYR A 28 -28.26 -33.37 29.48
CA TYR A 28 -27.38 -34.50 29.73
C TYR A 28 -27.74 -35.81 29.02
N THR A 29 -26.79 -36.37 28.32
CA THR A 29 -26.56 -37.80 28.28
C THR A 29 -25.08 -38.09 28.34
N VAL A 30 -24.65 -38.52 29.51
CA VAL A 30 -23.37 -39.18 29.75
C VAL A 30 -23.43 -40.55 29.09
N ALA A 31 -22.59 -40.76 28.07
CA ALA A 31 -22.27 -42.08 27.58
C ALA A 31 -20.78 -42.31 27.78
N LEU A 32 -20.49 -43.09 28.82
CA LEU A 32 -19.19 -43.73 29.00
C LEU A 32 -18.94 -44.69 27.85
N LEU A 33 -17.90 -44.45 27.08
CA LEU A 33 -17.27 -45.42 26.22
C LEU A 33 -15.76 -45.46 26.51
N PRO A 34 -15.21 -46.66 26.76
CA PRO A 34 -13.78 -46.77 27.06
C PRO A 34 -12.93 -46.77 25.81
N GLY A 35 -11.83 -46.06 25.89
CA GLY A 35 -10.54 -46.33 25.31
C GLY A 35 -10.49 -46.82 23.87
N ILE A 36 -10.31 -45.90 22.93
CA ILE A 36 -9.55 -46.17 21.70
C ILE A 36 -8.44 -45.15 21.67
N GLY A 37 -7.21 -45.64 21.94
CA GLY A 37 -6.00 -44.84 21.79
C GLY A 37 -5.84 -44.42 20.34
N CYS A 38 -6.12 -43.16 20.05
CA CYS A 38 -5.64 -42.53 18.84
C CYS A 38 -4.16 -42.22 19.03
N SER A 39 -3.32 -43.08 18.43
CA SER A 39 -1.94 -42.70 18.14
C SER A 39 -1.95 -41.33 17.44
N MET A 40 -1.39 -40.34 18.10
CA MET A 40 -1.03 -39.08 17.44
C MET A 40 0.10 -39.37 16.44
N THR A 41 -0.29 -39.82 15.26
CA THR A 41 0.54 -39.66 14.09
C THR A 41 0.66 -38.15 13.90
N GLY A 42 1.86 -37.63 14.18
CA GLY A 42 2.20 -36.26 13.88
C GLY A 42 1.80 -35.93 12.45
N SER A 43 0.83 -35.07 12.30
CA SER A 43 0.60 -34.39 11.03
C SER A 43 1.88 -33.61 10.73
N GLU A 44 2.79 -34.23 9.99
CA GLU A 44 3.72 -33.45 9.19
C GLU A 44 2.87 -32.51 8.37
N THR A 45 2.83 -31.26 8.82
CA THR A 45 2.34 -30.16 8.01
C THR A 45 3.25 -30.14 6.78
N THR A 46 2.83 -30.85 5.76
CA THR A 46 3.38 -30.71 4.42
C THR A 46 3.16 -29.25 4.07
N ARG A 47 4.16 -28.40 4.40
CA ARG A 47 4.27 -27.09 3.79
C ARG A 47 4.30 -27.37 2.30
N GLY A 48 3.16 -27.15 1.65
CA GLY A 48 3.09 -27.17 0.20
C GLY A 48 4.24 -26.32 -0.35
N PRO A 49 4.77 -26.65 -1.52
CA PRO A 49 5.86 -25.86 -2.08
C PRO A 49 5.44 -24.41 -2.03
N LEU A 50 6.27 -23.58 -1.36
CA LEU A 50 6.09 -22.12 -1.37
C LEU A 50 6.06 -21.72 -2.86
N VAL A 51 4.84 -21.44 -3.33
CA VAL A 51 4.63 -20.93 -4.68
C VAL A 51 5.14 -19.49 -4.66
N GLY A 52 6.40 -19.31 -5.06
CA GLY A 52 7.10 -18.05 -5.05
C GLY A 52 8.53 -18.28 -4.53
N GLY A 53 9.43 -18.67 -5.41
CA GLY A 53 10.87 -18.65 -5.11
C GLY A 53 11.36 -17.22 -4.85
N PRO A 54 12.63 -17.06 -4.42
CA PRO A 54 13.21 -15.74 -4.25
C PRO A 54 13.10 -14.94 -5.54
N CYS A 55 12.68 -13.67 -5.42
CA CYS A 55 12.61 -12.78 -6.56
C CYS A 55 14.00 -12.22 -6.87
N GLU A 56 14.36 -12.24 -8.14
CA GLU A 56 15.60 -11.67 -8.65
C GLU A 56 15.30 -10.39 -9.42
N TYR A 57 16.17 -9.39 -9.24
CA TYR A 57 16.03 -8.08 -9.88
C TYR A 57 17.33 -7.67 -10.55
N ARG A 58 17.25 -7.04 -11.70
CA ARG A 58 18.34 -6.29 -12.28
C ARG A 58 18.18 -4.82 -11.91
N SER A 59 19.28 -4.21 -11.47
CA SER A 59 19.31 -2.83 -11.00
C SER A 59 19.91 -1.91 -12.04
N TYR A 60 19.28 -0.76 -12.24
CA TYR A 60 19.70 0.29 -13.16
C TYR A 60 19.82 1.60 -12.38
N PRO A 61 21.04 2.11 -12.17
CA PRO A 61 21.22 3.41 -11.54
C PRO A 61 20.74 4.53 -12.47
N GLY A 62 20.33 5.63 -11.87
CA GLY A 62 19.82 6.78 -12.59
C GLY A 62 19.25 7.85 -11.68
N GLN A 63 18.35 8.65 -12.24
CA GLN A 63 17.74 9.77 -11.55
C GLN A 63 16.22 9.75 -11.75
N ALA A 64 15.50 10.10 -10.69
CA ALA A 64 14.09 10.43 -10.76
C ALA A 64 13.93 11.95 -10.90
N GLU A 65 13.43 12.40 -12.01
CA GLU A 65 13.09 13.81 -12.24
C GLU A 65 11.63 14.05 -11.85
N ILE A 66 11.40 14.94 -10.89
CA ILE A 66 10.05 15.31 -10.45
C ILE A 66 9.34 16.07 -11.57
N VAL A 67 8.20 15.54 -12.01
CA VAL A 67 7.38 16.12 -13.08
C VAL A 67 6.33 17.06 -12.52
N SER A 68 5.67 16.65 -11.45
CA SER A 68 4.60 17.45 -10.82
C SER A 68 4.50 17.20 -9.33
N VAL A 69 4.04 18.23 -8.61
CA VAL A 69 3.70 18.21 -7.20
C VAL A 69 2.34 18.88 -7.07
N ALA A 70 1.32 18.16 -6.67
CA ALA A 70 -0.03 18.69 -6.51
C ALA A 70 -0.61 18.29 -5.14
N PRO A 71 -1.30 19.18 -4.43
CA PRO A 71 -2.00 18.80 -3.22
C PRO A 71 -3.09 17.78 -3.57
N LEU A 72 -3.22 16.75 -2.75
CA LEU A 72 -4.36 15.85 -2.81
C LEU A 72 -5.54 16.52 -2.12
N GLU A 73 -6.69 16.53 -2.79
CA GLU A 73 -7.92 16.97 -2.14
C GLU A 73 -8.17 16.14 -0.89
N ALA A 74 -8.54 16.81 0.19
CA ALA A 74 -8.73 16.20 1.50
C ALA A 74 -9.85 15.14 1.44
N SER A 75 -9.51 13.97 0.98
CA SER A 75 -10.28 12.77 1.23
C SER A 75 -10.13 12.48 2.71
N ALA A 76 -11.21 12.44 3.44
CA ALA A 76 -11.52 12.22 4.86
C ALA A 76 -10.53 11.39 5.74
N VAL A 77 -9.24 11.43 5.49
CA VAL A 77 -8.21 10.81 6.30
C VAL A 77 -7.56 11.90 7.15
N ALA A 78 -7.79 11.86 8.43
CA ALA A 78 -7.37 12.78 9.48
C ALA A 78 -5.84 12.94 9.67
N ALA A 79 -5.05 12.94 8.62
CA ALA A 79 -3.59 12.86 8.69
C ALA A 79 -2.83 13.97 7.94
N GLY A 80 -3.37 15.18 7.87
CA GLY A 80 -2.65 16.34 7.32
C GLY A 80 -2.70 16.41 5.78
N GLU A 81 -2.17 17.51 5.25
CA GLU A 81 -2.10 17.78 3.82
C GLU A 81 -1.11 16.83 3.14
N ARG A 82 -1.57 16.10 2.11
CA ARG A 82 -0.78 15.16 1.33
C ARG A 82 -0.62 15.66 -0.09
N TYR A 83 0.43 15.19 -0.77
CA TYR A 83 0.76 15.63 -2.11
C TYR A 83 0.90 14.44 -3.07
N ASP A 84 0.30 14.55 -4.25
CA ASP A 84 0.59 13.66 -5.36
C ASP A 84 1.85 14.16 -6.07
N VAL A 85 2.93 13.43 -5.89
CA VAL A 85 4.22 13.73 -6.50
C VAL A 85 4.47 12.73 -7.62
N LYS A 86 4.60 13.21 -8.85
CA LYS A 86 4.94 12.38 -10.01
C LYS A 86 6.38 12.58 -10.41
N PHE A 87 7.03 11.48 -10.76
CA PHE A 87 8.38 11.51 -11.32
C PHE A 87 8.49 10.62 -12.55
N ARG A 88 9.50 10.89 -13.38
CA ARG A 88 9.97 10.01 -14.45
C ARG A 88 11.39 9.55 -14.14
N PHE A 89 11.72 8.33 -14.52
CA PHE A 89 13.05 7.79 -14.33
C PHE A 89 13.91 8.05 -15.57
N ILE A 90 15.15 8.50 -15.34
CA ILE A 90 16.19 8.72 -16.34
C ILE A 90 17.33 7.78 -15.98
N SER A 91 17.60 6.79 -16.81
CA SER A 91 18.67 5.82 -16.57
C SER A 91 20.03 6.41 -16.97
N ASP A 92 21.07 6.08 -16.20
CA ASP A 92 22.45 6.47 -16.53
C ASP A 92 23.06 5.60 -17.65
N GLY A 93 22.43 4.46 -17.97
CA GLY A 93 22.87 3.54 -18.99
C GLY A 93 21.72 2.81 -19.69
N PRO A 94 22.01 1.94 -20.65
CA PRO A 94 21.00 1.21 -21.39
C PRO A 94 20.22 0.24 -20.46
N VAL A 95 18.90 0.23 -20.62
CA VAL A 95 18.00 -0.70 -19.94
C VAL A 95 17.62 -1.81 -20.94
N GLU A 96 17.87 -3.06 -20.59
CA GLU A 96 17.73 -4.17 -21.51
C GLU A 96 16.35 -4.83 -21.42
N GLU A 97 15.79 -4.99 -20.21
CA GLU A 97 14.52 -5.66 -20.00
C GLU A 97 13.34 -4.89 -20.62
N PRO A 98 12.40 -5.60 -21.28
CA PRO A 98 11.22 -4.96 -21.86
C PRO A 98 10.41 -4.12 -20.86
N LEU A 99 10.24 -4.63 -19.62
CA LEU A 99 9.53 -3.91 -18.56
C LEU A 99 10.28 -2.65 -18.13
N GLY A 100 11.61 -2.71 -18.06
CA GLY A 100 12.44 -1.56 -17.76
C GLY A 100 12.38 -0.51 -18.87
N LYS A 101 12.44 -0.91 -20.15
CA LYS A 101 12.27 0.00 -21.29
C LYS A 101 10.90 0.69 -21.28
N ALA A 102 9.85 -0.06 -20.95
CA ALA A 102 8.51 0.50 -20.79
C ALA A 102 8.42 1.49 -19.62
N ALA A 103 9.17 1.26 -18.54
CA ALA A 103 9.22 2.16 -17.39
C ALA A 103 9.83 3.53 -17.73
N LEU A 104 10.80 3.59 -18.63
CA LEU A 104 11.41 4.87 -19.08
C LEU A 104 10.40 5.81 -19.74
N GLN A 105 9.28 5.28 -20.25
CA GLN A 105 8.25 6.04 -20.95
C GLN A 105 7.08 6.45 -20.05
N ARG A 106 7.15 6.14 -18.76
CA ARG A 106 6.03 6.33 -17.82
C ARG A 106 6.41 7.29 -16.70
N THR A 107 5.38 7.86 -16.09
CA THR A 107 5.49 8.58 -14.82
C THR A 107 5.00 7.68 -13.68
N PHE A 108 5.59 7.86 -12.52
CA PHE A 108 5.31 7.11 -11.31
C PHE A 108 5.00 8.04 -10.16
N SER A 109 4.22 7.58 -9.19
CA SER A 109 4.00 8.31 -7.94
C SER A 109 5.15 8.05 -6.97
N LEU A 110 5.63 9.12 -6.32
CA LEU A 110 6.59 9.01 -5.24
C LEU A 110 5.86 8.68 -3.93
N LEU A 111 6.11 7.50 -3.41
CA LEU A 111 5.48 6.99 -2.20
C LEU A 111 6.59 6.61 -1.19
N PRO A 112 7.04 7.56 -0.35
CA PRO A 112 8.23 7.37 0.47
C PRO A 112 8.00 6.46 1.67
N ASP A 113 6.80 6.39 2.22
CA ASP A 113 6.49 5.62 3.42
C ASP A 113 5.24 4.76 3.22
N ARG A 114 5.43 3.42 3.31
CA ARG A 114 4.35 2.42 3.27
C ARG A 114 3.26 2.70 2.23
N GLU A 115 3.69 3.10 1.05
CA GLU A 115 2.79 3.42 -0.06
C GLU A 115 1.90 4.67 0.18
N MET A 116 2.23 5.49 1.18
CA MET A 116 1.50 6.74 1.43
C MET A 116 2.12 7.92 0.67
N PRO A 117 1.28 8.81 0.13
CA PRO A 117 1.74 10.06 -0.46
C PRO A 117 2.49 10.93 0.55
N PRO A 118 3.52 11.69 0.13
CA PRO A 118 4.30 12.55 1.00
C PRO A 118 3.45 13.68 1.59
N ASP A 119 3.81 14.09 2.81
CA ASP A 119 3.23 15.25 3.47
C ASP A 119 4.05 16.52 3.18
N ARG A 120 3.56 17.67 3.67
CA ARG A 120 4.23 18.96 3.53
C ARG A 120 5.65 18.94 4.10
N ALA A 121 5.84 18.36 5.29
CA ALA A 121 7.15 18.31 5.95
C ALA A 121 8.17 17.54 5.11
N PHE A 122 7.74 16.44 4.47
CA PHE A 122 8.58 15.68 3.54
C PHE A 122 8.94 16.52 2.30
N ILE A 123 7.96 17.20 1.69
CA ILE A 123 8.18 18.08 0.53
C ILE A 123 9.23 19.14 0.83
N GLU A 124 9.10 19.82 1.97
CA GLU A 124 10.03 20.88 2.41
C GLU A 124 11.42 20.31 2.76
N LYS A 125 11.47 19.21 3.52
CA LYS A 125 12.73 18.59 3.95
C LYS A 125 13.63 18.19 2.78
N PHE A 126 13.05 17.65 1.72
CA PHE A 126 13.80 17.15 0.56
C PHE A 126 13.78 18.11 -0.64
N ASP A 127 13.24 19.32 -0.47
CA ASP A 127 13.10 20.34 -1.53
C ASP A 127 12.45 19.73 -2.78
N ILE A 128 11.31 19.03 -2.61
CA ILE A 128 10.61 18.34 -3.70
C ILE A 128 9.83 19.37 -4.52
N ARG A 129 10.25 19.57 -5.77
CA ARG A 129 9.63 20.51 -6.69
C ARG A 129 9.80 20.05 -8.15
N PRO A 130 8.94 20.47 -9.06
CA PRO A 130 9.11 20.15 -10.49
C PRO A 130 10.51 20.49 -11.00
N GLY A 131 11.10 19.58 -11.77
CA GLY A 131 12.46 19.68 -12.28
C GLY A 131 13.56 19.24 -11.29
N LYS A 132 13.25 19.00 -10.03
CA LYS A 132 14.20 18.42 -9.06
C LYS A 132 14.57 17.00 -9.50
N ARG A 133 15.85 16.68 -9.40
CA ARG A 133 16.39 15.33 -9.66
C ARG A 133 16.88 14.71 -8.37
N LEU A 134 16.50 13.45 -8.15
CA LEU A 134 16.88 12.64 -7.00
C LEU A 134 17.60 11.40 -7.51
N GLY A 135 18.72 11.03 -6.86
CA GLY A 135 19.38 9.76 -7.13
C GLY A 135 18.40 8.61 -6.87
N CYS A 136 18.29 7.71 -7.85
CA CYS A 136 17.31 6.63 -7.82
C CYS A 136 17.85 5.39 -8.52
N THR A 137 17.51 4.21 -8.04
CA THR A 137 17.80 2.94 -8.70
C THR A 137 16.49 2.30 -9.12
N LEU A 138 16.33 2.05 -10.43
CA LEU A 138 15.26 1.23 -10.96
C LEU A 138 15.64 -0.24 -10.81
N LYS A 139 14.78 -1.04 -10.19
CA LYS A 139 14.88 -2.49 -10.12
C LYS A 139 13.80 -3.14 -10.97
N VAL A 140 14.22 -3.95 -11.93
CA VAL A 140 13.33 -4.68 -12.84
C VAL A 140 13.43 -6.17 -12.52
N ILE A 141 12.29 -6.81 -12.31
CA ILE A 141 12.24 -8.24 -12.02
C ILE A 141 12.76 -9.05 -13.21
N THR A 142 13.63 -10.00 -12.92
CA THR A 142 14.15 -10.96 -13.90
C THR A 142 13.62 -12.37 -13.65
N ARG A 143 13.24 -12.66 -12.39
CA ARG A 143 12.70 -13.95 -11.98
C ARG A 143 11.77 -13.81 -10.78
N GLY A 144 10.74 -14.65 -10.73
CA GLY A 144 9.76 -14.67 -9.63
C GLY A 144 8.45 -13.95 -9.97
N THR A 145 7.58 -13.81 -8.98
CA THR A 145 6.22 -13.24 -9.11
C THR A 145 5.99 -12.00 -8.23
N CYS A 146 7.07 -11.38 -7.75
CA CYS A 146 7.00 -10.16 -6.95
C CYS A 146 6.67 -8.94 -7.82
N THR A 147 6.62 -7.76 -7.19
CA THR A 147 6.39 -6.49 -7.88
C THR A 147 7.38 -6.32 -9.03
N PRO A 148 6.91 -6.14 -10.27
CA PRO A 148 7.77 -6.20 -11.44
C PRO A 148 8.75 -5.04 -11.56
N ILE A 149 8.43 -3.88 -10.99
CA ILE A 149 9.25 -2.67 -11.03
C ILE A 149 9.26 -2.05 -9.64
N LEU A 150 10.44 -1.76 -9.13
CA LEU A 150 10.67 -1.07 -7.88
C LEU A 150 11.62 0.10 -8.09
N PHE A 151 11.47 1.13 -7.27
CA PHE A 151 12.38 2.28 -7.24
C PHE A 151 12.95 2.41 -5.82
N GLU A 152 14.27 2.52 -5.74
CA GLU A 152 14.97 2.80 -4.51
C GLU A 152 15.56 4.20 -4.53
N PHE A 153 15.28 4.96 -3.47
CA PHE A 153 15.75 6.34 -3.29
C PHE A 153 16.65 6.41 -2.06
N PRO A 154 17.96 6.23 -2.19
CA PRO A 154 18.86 6.23 -1.04
C PRO A 154 18.76 7.49 -0.18
N ALA A 155 18.60 8.66 -0.83
CA ALA A 155 18.50 9.95 -0.12
C ALA A 155 17.18 10.14 0.65
N LEU A 156 16.14 9.31 0.39
CA LEU A 156 14.84 9.40 1.04
C LEU A 156 14.62 8.30 2.10
N ALA A 157 15.59 7.41 2.30
CA ALA A 157 15.50 6.34 3.27
C ALA A 157 15.36 6.92 4.70
N PRO A 158 14.48 6.37 5.55
CA PRO A 158 14.37 6.78 6.93
C PRO A 158 15.67 6.40 7.66
N GLY A 159 16.52 7.37 7.97
CA GLY A 159 17.76 7.17 8.73
C GLY A 159 19.01 7.80 8.14
N ASP A 160 19.08 8.10 6.86
CA ASP A 160 20.21 8.81 6.26
C ASP A 160 20.00 10.32 6.33
N ALA A 161 20.39 10.91 7.47
CA ALA A 161 20.75 12.32 7.47
C ALA A 161 21.96 12.45 6.53
N ALA A 162 21.81 13.18 5.42
CA ALA A 162 22.91 13.50 4.52
C ALA A 162 24.11 13.98 5.35
N PRO A 163 25.33 13.51 5.07
CA PRO A 163 26.52 14.09 5.69
C PRO A 163 26.57 15.57 5.34
N ARG A 164 26.71 16.39 6.37
CA ARG A 164 26.89 17.84 6.29
C ARG A 164 28.18 18.19 5.59
#